data_89afc62a2ec57029e86f1b520bce7507
#
_entry.id   89afc62a2ec57029e86f1b520bce7507
#
_cell.length_a   1.000
_cell.length_b   1.000
_cell.length_c   1.000
_cell.angle_alpha   90.00
_cell.angle_beta   90.00
_cell.angle_gamma   90.00
#
_symmetry.space_group_name_H-M   'P 1'
#
loop_
_entity.id
_entity.type
_entity.pdbx_description
1 polymer ?
#
loop_
_entity_poly.entity_id
_entity_poly.type
_entity_poly.pdbx_seq_one_letter_code
_entity_poly.pdbx_strand_id
1 'polypeptide(L)'
;MVKKKIKLTIKQTIVFSLVFMMVASVFVYYFSTDSHVKVLSCKNNYYLSDSEVYDLANVSTKTRIYLMPSIILEKRVEKMPFVQSCDVSKKNRKLTFNVQEKLMVGYYVKDNKNYALCQDGSSIEIDEQYLNMIVHFPLLSNFNAKQRKQLCEQFQKHRKVLTRELIEKFAEIVPYKTSYDKNMFKITMQDGNIVYTNLKSIKMLSKYQSVLTKLKGQSVCLVLDSTHSTIEKVNCDDLNSKQKVEEKQEEKTEKTEKTEATDEKPSENTEVQEEQQPTEDESENQAEWVYDDNTGVYYYEAIGMYYDPNTGEYYDGNGTYYYWDEESQSFVEAY
;
A
#
# COMPACT_ATOMS: atom_id res chain seq x y z
N MET A 1 3.17 30.90 70.40
CA MET A 1 3.80 30.51 69.15
C MET A 1 4.95 31.49 68.82
N VAL A 2 6.20 31.06 68.97
CA VAL A 2 7.37 31.91 68.72
C VAL A 2 7.68 31.87 67.20
N LYS A 3 7.46 32.99 66.51
CA LYS A 3 7.82 33.13 65.10
C LYS A 3 9.37 33.17 64.96
N LYS A 4 9.97 32.10 64.55
CA LYS A 4 11.39 31.98 64.25
C LYS A 4 11.69 32.89 63.07
N LYS A 5 12.33 34.04 63.28
CA LYS A 5 12.82 34.95 62.22
C LYS A 5 13.99 34.25 61.52
N ILE A 6 13.82 33.84 60.30
CA ILE A 6 14.89 33.33 59.45
C ILE A 6 15.80 34.48 59.09
N LYS A 7 17.02 34.53 59.64
CA LYS A 7 18.04 35.51 59.22
C LYS A 7 18.76 34.93 58.00
N LEU A 8 18.42 35.42 56.80
CA LEU A 8 19.17 35.07 55.61
C LEU A 8 20.56 35.75 55.65
N THR A 9 21.59 34.99 55.25
CA THR A 9 22.91 35.56 54.98
C THR A 9 22.88 36.38 53.71
N ILE A 10 23.76 37.42 53.57
CA ILE A 10 23.82 38.27 52.38
C ILE A 10 23.93 37.43 51.08
N LYS A 11 24.73 36.33 51.12
CA LYS A 11 24.88 35.39 49.97
C LYS A 11 23.54 34.73 49.61
N GLN A 12 22.73 34.31 50.59
CA GLN A 12 21.43 33.69 50.38
C GLN A 12 20.44 34.71 49.80
N THR A 13 20.43 35.94 50.27
CA THR A 13 19.59 37.04 49.74
C THR A 13 19.91 37.31 48.27
N ILE A 14 21.17 37.34 47.88
CA ILE A 14 21.59 37.53 46.46
C ILE A 14 21.12 36.36 45.61
N VAL A 15 21.27 35.12 46.07
CA VAL A 15 20.81 33.94 45.33
C VAL A 15 19.29 33.96 45.16
N PHE A 16 18.52 34.28 46.20
CA PHE A 16 17.06 34.38 46.14
C PHE A 16 16.63 35.50 45.18
N SER A 17 17.32 36.66 45.21
CA SER A 17 17.02 37.76 44.28
C SER A 17 17.30 37.37 42.82
N LEU A 18 18.39 36.65 42.53
CA LEU A 18 18.68 36.13 41.20
C LEU A 18 17.62 35.14 40.71
N VAL A 19 17.26 34.17 41.58
CA VAL A 19 16.18 33.20 41.26
C VAL A 19 14.86 33.91 41.03
N PHE A 20 14.47 34.89 41.87
CA PHE A 20 13.26 35.66 41.68
C PHE A 20 13.28 36.45 40.37
N MET A 21 14.38 37.10 40.02
CA MET A 21 14.52 37.79 38.74
C MET A 21 14.42 36.85 37.55
N MET A 22 15.00 35.65 37.64
CA MET A 22 14.87 34.63 36.62
C MET A 22 13.42 34.17 36.44
N VAL A 23 12.71 33.90 37.52
CA VAL A 23 11.29 33.53 37.48
C VAL A 23 10.45 34.68 36.93
N ALA A 24 10.67 35.89 37.34
CA ALA A 24 9.97 37.08 36.82
C ALA A 24 10.21 37.25 35.33
N SER A 25 11.41 37.05 34.82
CA SER A 25 11.72 37.16 33.39
C SER A 25 10.98 36.08 32.57
N VAL A 26 10.88 34.85 33.09
CA VAL A 26 10.07 33.79 32.45
C VAL A 26 8.58 34.17 32.41
N PHE A 27 8.06 34.75 33.46
CA PHE A 27 6.68 35.26 33.50
C PHE A 27 6.42 36.36 32.47
N VAL A 28 7.29 37.37 32.42
CA VAL A 28 7.19 38.48 31.41
C VAL A 28 7.25 37.89 30.00
N TYR A 29 8.19 37.01 29.74
CA TYR A 29 8.26 36.33 28.44
C TYR A 29 7.00 35.54 28.15
N TYR A 30 6.44 34.77 29.13
CA TYR A 30 5.23 33.98 28.95
C TYR A 30 4.03 34.80 28.48
N PHE A 31 3.85 36.01 29.01
CA PHE A 31 2.73 36.90 28.63
C PHE A 31 3.04 37.81 27.42
N SER A 32 4.29 37.83 26.97
CA SER A 32 4.69 38.59 25.79
C SER A 32 4.15 37.97 24.49
N THR A 33 3.76 38.81 23.55
CA THR A 33 3.46 38.41 22.16
C THR A 33 4.65 37.77 21.45
N ASP A 34 5.86 38.08 21.91
CA ASP A 34 7.11 37.53 21.35
C ASP A 34 7.34 36.08 21.71
N SER A 35 6.62 35.57 22.71
CA SER A 35 6.67 34.14 23.07
C SER A 35 5.99 33.22 22.04
N HIS A 36 5.07 33.75 21.22
CA HIS A 36 4.25 32.95 20.30
C HIS A 36 4.98 32.67 18.98
N VAL A 37 4.63 31.56 18.37
CA VAL A 37 5.05 31.21 16.99
C VAL A 37 4.40 32.19 16.02
N LYS A 38 5.20 32.84 15.16
CA LYS A 38 4.72 33.71 14.10
C LYS A 38 4.49 32.99 12.78
N VAL A 39 5.37 32.01 12.48
CA VAL A 39 5.35 31.24 11.23
C VAL A 39 5.56 29.79 11.52
N LEU A 40 4.64 28.96 11.03
CA LEU A 40 4.81 27.52 10.92
C LEU A 40 5.26 27.18 9.49
N SER A 41 6.15 26.22 9.34
CA SER A 41 6.66 25.79 8.05
C SER A 41 6.99 24.31 8.12
N CYS A 42 6.60 23.56 7.11
CA CYS A 42 6.98 22.18 6.94
C CYS A 42 7.86 22.03 5.69
N LYS A 43 8.71 20.99 5.66
CA LYS A 43 9.59 20.66 4.54
C LYS A 43 9.70 19.17 4.41
N ASN A 44 9.83 18.71 3.15
CA ASN A 44 10.04 17.31 2.78
C ASN A 44 8.89 16.36 3.21
N ASN A 45 7.76 16.92 3.65
CA ASN A 45 6.51 16.20 3.81
C ASN A 45 5.89 16.05 2.41
N TYR A 46 5.68 14.80 2.01
CA TYR A 46 5.18 14.45 0.68
C TYR A 46 3.77 13.87 0.75
N TYR A 47 3.55 12.89 1.62
CA TYR A 47 2.24 12.29 1.85
C TYR A 47 1.42 13.06 2.87
N LEU A 48 2.07 13.60 3.90
CA LEU A 48 1.43 14.41 4.92
C LEU A 48 1.33 15.87 4.49
N SER A 49 0.18 16.47 4.66
CA SER A 49 0.01 17.90 4.51
C SER A 49 0.68 18.66 5.66
N ASP A 50 0.99 19.93 5.45
CA ASP A 50 1.53 20.82 6.49
C ASP A 50 0.64 20.86 7.72
N SER A 51 -0.70 20.91 7.53
CA SER A 51 -1.69 20.92 8.61
C SER A 51 -1.64 19.65 9.45
N GLU A 52 -1.56 18.48 8.82
CA GLU A 52 -1.45 17.21 9.55
C GLU A 52 -0.19 17.14 10.40
N VAL A 53 0.95 17.64 9.89
CA VAL A 53 2.19 17.71 10.68
C VAL A 53 2.03 18.63 11.90
N TYR A 54 1.35 19.79 11.74
CA TYR A 54 1.12 20.71 12.85
C TYR A 54 0.15 20.12 13.88
N ASP A 55 -0.87 19.40 13.45
CA ASP A 55 -1.83 18.73 14.31
C ASP A 55 -1.16 17.58 15.07
N LEU A 56 -0.37 16.75 14.41
CA LEU A 56 0.44 15.68 15.06
C LEU A 56 1.39 16.27 16.12
N ALA A 57 2.04 17.38 15.82
CA ALA A 57 2.92 18.07 16.77
C ALA A 57 2.13 18.78 17.89
N ASN A 58 0.82 18.98 17.72
CA ASN A 58 -0.05 19.79 18.55
C ASN A 58 0.48 21.21 18.70
N VAL A 59 0.70 21.88 17.57
CA VAL A 59 1.22 23.24 17.49
C VAL A 59 0.32 24.16 16.66
N SER A 60 0.31 25.43 17.04
CA SER A 60 -0.39 26.49 16.32
C SER A 60 0.35 27.81 16.48
N THR A 61 -0.14 28.87 15.86
CA THR A 61 0.38 30.24 16.08
C THR A 61 0.25 30.72 17.54
N LYS A 62 -0.58 30.06 18.35
CA LYS A 62 -0.72 30.29 19.79
C LYS A 62 0.35 29.58 20.63
N THR A 63 1.11 28.65 20.03
CA THR A 63 2.16 27.88 20.73
C THR A 63 3.32 28.78 21.09
N ARG A 64 3.83 28.65 22.33
CA ARG A 64 5.00 29.40 22.82
C ARG A 64 6.27 28.69 22.38
N ILE A 65 7.01 29.33 21.46
CA ILE A 65 8.08 28.68 20.69
C ILE A 65 9.22 28.11 21.56
N TYR A 66 9.64 28.82 22.61
CA TYR A 66 10.79 28.41 23.43
C TYR A 66 10.40 27.58 24.67
N LEU A 67 9.13 27.57 25.06
CA LEU A 67 8.65 26.77 26.18
C LEU A 67 8.36 25.31 25.80
N MET A 68 8.23 25.00 24.52
CA MET A 68 8.03 23.64 24.05
C MET A 68 9.35 23.09 23.50
N PRO A 69 10.01 22.11 24.14
CA PRO A 69 11.23 21.51 23.63
C PRO A 69 11.06 20.91 22.24
N SER A 70 12.03 21.11 21.33
CA SER A 70 11.98 20.57 19.97
C SER A 70 11.83 19.06 19.95
N ILE A 71 12.57 18.37 20.82
CA ILE A 71 12.51 16.90 20.93
C ILE A 71 11.10 16.34 21.25
N ILE A 72 10.27 17.11 21.95
CA ILE A 72 8.87 16.70 22.22
C ILE A 72 8.05 16.81 20.95
N LEU A 73 8.27 17.84 20.16
CA LEU A 73 7.58 18.05 18.87
C LEU A 73 8.00 16.97 17.87
N GLU A 74 9.28 16.72 17.77
CA GLU A 74 9.88 15.66 16.94
C GLU A 74 9.24 14.30 17.24
N LYS A 75 9.28 13.89 18.53
CA LYS A 75 8.68 12.62 18.95
C LYS A 75 7.17 12.51 18.73
N ARG A 76 6.44 13.63 18.73
CA ARG A 76 5.01 13.61 18.43
C ARG A 76 4.75 13.31 16.96
N VAL A 77 5.50 13.95 16.06
CA VAL A 77 5.41 13.72 14.62
C VAL A 77 5.92 12.32 14.26
N GLU A 78 7.00 11.85 14.89
CA GLU A 78 7.56 10.52 14.70
C GLU A 78 6.67 9.36 15.19
N LYS A 79 5.61 9.64 15.95
CA LYS A 79 4.59 8.63 16.26
C LYS A 79 3.78 8.21 15.06
N MET A 80 3.73 9.06 14.02
CA MET A 80 3.06 8.71 12.78
C MET A 80 3.82 7.59 12.07
N PRO A 81 3.20 6.44 11.79
CA PRO A 81 3.88 5.27 11.23
C PRO A 81 4.59 5.53 9.90
N PHE A 82 4.09 6.49 9.11
CA PHE A 82 4.66 6.88 7.82
C PHE A 82 5.90 7.79 7.93
N VAL A 83 6.16 8.33 9.11
CA VAL A 83 7.32 9.20 9.36
C VAL A 83 8.52 8.35 9.76
N GLN A 84 9.65 8.58 9.12
CA GLN A 84 10.92 7.96 9.47
C GLN A 84 11.66 8.77 10.54
N SER A 85 11.71 10.10 10.37
CA SER A 85 12.31 11.03 11.33
C SER A 85 11.73 12.44 11.13
N CYS A 86 11.86 13.26 12.16
CA CYS A 86 11.47 14.66 12.11
C CYS A 86 12.49 15.51 12.88
N ASP A 87 13.04 16.53 12.24
CA ASP A 87 13.89 17.54 12.88
C ASP A 87 13.14 18.85 13.02
N VAL A 88 13.16 19.44 14.21
CA VAL A 88 12.46 20.69 14.50
C VAL A 88 13.44 21.81 14.80
N SER A 89 13.45 22.83 13.94
CA SER A 89 14.26 24.03 14.13
C SER A 89 13.41 25.25 14.51
N LYS A 90 13.97 26.10 15.37
CA LYS A 90 13.35 27.31 15.87
C LYS A 90 14.25 28.50 15.60
N LYS A 91 13.78 29.45 14.80
CA LYS A 91 14.56 30.65 14.48
C LYS A 91 13.61 31.85 14.27
N ASN A 92 13.86 32.96 14.96
CA ASN A 92 13.12 34.22 14.78
C ASN A 92 11.58 34.02 14.81
N ARG A 93 11.07 33.30 15.82
CA ARG A 93 9.63 32.98 15.97
C ARG A 93 9.04 32.13 14.82
N LYS A 94 9.90 31.59 13.97
CA LYS A 94 9.55 30.59 12.97
C LYS A 94 9.87 29.19 13.52
N LEU A 95 8.87 28.29 13.46
CA LEU A 95 8.99 26.89 13.77
C LEU A 95 8.98 26.11 12.46
N THR A 96 10.04 25.38 12.19
CA THR A 96 10.19 24.62 10.95
C THR A 96 10.34 23.14 11.27
N PHE A 97 9.44 22.33 10.71
CA PHE A 97 9.50 20.88 10.73
C PHE A 97 10.18 20.41 9.45
N ASN A 98 11.20 19.61 9.55
CA ASN A 98 11.83 18.91 8.44
C ASN A 98 11.51 17.43 8.59
N VAL A 99 10.48 16.99 7.87
CA VAL A 99 9.94 15.63 7.99
C VAL A 99 10.60 14.74 6.95
N GLN A 100 11.07 13.57 7.36
CA GLN A 100 11.46 12.49 6.46
C GLN A 100 10.41 11.40 6.54
N GLU A 101 9.67 11.23 5.47
CA GLU A 101 8.71 10.16 5.36
C GLU A 101 9.36 8.89 4.80
N LYS A 102 8.85 7.73 5.22
CA LYS A 102 9.26 6.44 4.68
C LYS A 102 8.89 6.36 3.20
N LEU A 103 9.75 5.75 2.40
CA LEU A 103 9.43 5.45 1.01
C LEU A 103 8.60 4.17 0.96
N MET A 104 7.39 4.27 0.40
CA MET A 104 6.50 3.14 0.17
C MET A 104 6.82 2.49 -1.17
N VAL A 105 6.88 1.16 -1.18
CA VAL A 105 7.10 0.35 -2.38
C VAL A 105 5.78 0.02 -3.06
N GLY A 106 4.73 -0.10 -2.26
CA GLY A 106 3.37 -0.39 -2.70
C GLY A 106 2.47 -0.68 -1.51
N TYR A 107 1.25 -1.09 -1.78
CA TYR A 107 0.33 -1.60 -0.75
C TYR A 107 -0.21 -2.98 -1.14
N TYR A 108 -0.66 -3.73 -0.16
CA TYR A 108 -1.30 -5.03 -0.36
C TYR A 108 -2.45 -5.21 0.61
N VAL A 109 -3.40 -6.05 0.24
CA VAL A 109 -4.55 -6.40 1.07
C VAL A 109 -4.27 -7.72 1.78
N LYS A 110 -4.54 -7.79 3.06
CA LYS A 110 -4.46 -8.99 3.87
C LYS A 110 -5.55 -8.94 4.96
N ASP A 111 -6.29 -10.03 5.12
CA ASP A 111 -7.37 -10.15 6.12
C ASP A 111 -8.34 -8.93 6.05
N ASN A 112 -8.72 -8.55 4.84
CA ASN A 112 -9.59 -7.41 4.53
C ASN A 112 -9.07 -6.03 5.01
N LYS A 113 -7.74 -5.91 5.22
CA LYS A 113 -7.06 -4.68 5.63
C LYS A 113 -5.99 -4.29 4.63
N ASN A 114 -5.80 -3.00 4.45
CA ASN A 114 -4.75 -2.46 3.58
C ASN A 114 -3.45 -2.26 4.37
N TYR A 115 -2.33 -2.68 3.80
CA TYR A 115 -1.01 -2.52 4.38
C TYR A 115 -0.07 -1.84 3.40
N ALA A 116 0.48 -0.69 3.77
CA ALA A 116 1.58 -0.08 3.03
C ALA A 116 2.87 -0.85 3.30
N LEU A 117 3.57 -1.23 2.24
CA LEU A 117 4.86 -1.89 2.29
C LEU A 117 5.97 -0.84 2.14
N CYS A 118 6.76 -0.64 3.19
CA CYS A 118 7.87 0.30 3.19
C CYS A 118 9.11 -0.30 2.56
N GLN A 119 9.99 0.56 2.07
CA GLN A 119 11.28 0.16 1.48
C GLN A 119 12.18 -0.62 2.45
N ASP A 120 12.06 -0.38 3.75
CA ASP A 120 12.78 -1.11 4.80
C ASP A 120 12.22 -2.52 5.09
N GLY A 121 11.15 -2.91 4.38
CA GLY A 121 10.46 -4.18 4.54
C GLY A 121 9.39 -4.18 5.63
N SER A 122 9.22 -3.07 6.37
CA SER A 122 8.13 -2.93 7.33
C SER A 122 6.79 -2.76 6.62
N SER A 123 5.72 -3.25 7.26
CA SER A 123 4.36 -3.08 6.77
C SER A 123 3.58 -2.26 7.78
N ILE A 124 2.87 -1.25 7.29
CA ILE A 124 2.07 -0.32 8.08
C ILE A 124 0.61 -0.54 7.70
N GLU A 125 -0.24 -0.87 8.66
CA GLU A 125 -1.69 -0.90 8.45
C GLU A 125 -2.18 0.52 8.12
N ILE A 126 -2.98 0.64 7.06
CA ILE A 126 -3.54 1.91 6.60
C ILE A 126 -4.94 2.02 7.18
N ASP A 127 -5.10 2.85 8.20
CA ASP A 127 -6.39 3.16 8.80
C ASP A 127 -7.27 3.93 7.80
N GLU A 128 -8.59 3.94 8.04
CA GLU A 128 -9.59 4.60 7.18
C GLU A 128 -9.26 6.07 6.90
N GLN A 129 -8.74 6.80 7.88
CA GLN A 129 -8.34 8.20 7.74
C GLN A 129 -7.20 8.44 6.74
N TYR A 130 -6.44 7.39 6.38
CA TYR A 130 -5.30 7.46 5.45
C TYR A 130 -5.55 6.69 4.15
N LEU A 131 -6.77 6.21 3.90
CA LEU A 131 -7.09 5.48 2.66
C LEU A 131 -6.82 6.28 1.39
N ASN A 132 -6.96 7.59 1.45
CA ASN A 132 -6.63 8.49 0.34
C ASN A 132 -5.14 8.43 -0.08
N MET A 133 -4.25 7.98 0.81
CA MET A 133 -2.83 7.82 0.48
C MET A 133 -2.56 6.64 -0.45
N ILE A 134 -3.47 5.67 -0.53
CA ILE A 134 -3.31 4.46 -1.37
C ILE A 134 -3.10 4.81 -2.85
N VAL A 135 -3.70 5.90 -3.33
CA VAL A 135 -3.58 6.34 -4.73
C VAL A 135 -2.13 6.64 -5.15
N HIS A 136 -1.24 6.87 -4.19
CA HIS A 136 0.18 7.13 -4.44
C HIS A 136 1.01 5.84 -4.52
N PHE A 137 0.42 4.67 -4.28
CA PHE A 137 1.15 3.41 -4.18
C PHE A 137 0.60 2.38 -5.15
N PRO A 138 1.47 1.60 -5.82
CA PRO A 138 1.00 0.47 -6.62
C PRO A 138 0.40 -0.62 -5.71
N LEU A 139 -0.63 -1.28 -6.22
CA LEU A 139 -1.14 -2.50 -5.62
C LEU A 139 -0.14 -3.64 -5.83
N LEU A 140 0.20 -4.37 -4.79
CA LEU A 140 1.03 -5.57 -4.84
C LEU A 140 0.13 -6.81 -4.77
N SER A 141 -0.34 -7.26 -5.92
CA SER A 141 -1.23 -8.43 -6.03
C SER A 141 -0.46 -9.74 -6.02
N ASN A 142 -0.97 -10.74 -5.34
CA ASN A 142 -0.45 -12.13 -5.34
C ASN A 142 1.00 -12.29 -4.85
N PHE A 143 1.52 -11.36 -4.07
CA PHE A 143 2.86 -11.45 -3.48
C PHE A 143 2.84 -12.25 -2.17
N ASN A 144 3.67 -13.27 -2.06
CA ASN A 144 3.98 -13.89 -0.77
C ASN A 144 5.00 -13.05 0.03
N ALA A 145 5.16 -13.35 1.32
CA ALA A 145 6.04 -12.59 2.22
C ALA A 145 7.51 -12.56 1.75
N LYS A 146 8.00 -13.67 1.17
CA LYS A 146 9.37 -13.77 0.64
C LYS A 146 9.57 -12.83 -0.56
N GLN A 147 8.62 -12.81 -1.48
CA GLN A 147 8.67 -11.96 -2.67
C GLN A 147 8.59 -10.47 -2.29
N ARG A 148 7.71 -10.10 -1.33
CA ARG A 148 7.65 -8.73 -0.82
C ARG A 148 8.98 -8.29 -0.23
N LYS A 149 9.63 -9.14 0.58
CA LYS A 149 10.95 -8.85 1.14
C LYS A 149 12.01 -8.66 0.04
N GLN A 150 12.05 -9.54 -0.95
CA GLN A 150 12.99 -9.43 -2.07
C GLN A 150 12.76 -8.14 -2.89
N LEU A 151 11.51 -7.75 -3.09
CA LEU A 151 11.16 -6.51 -3.77
C LEU A 151 11.70 -5.31 -2.99
N CYS A 152 11.46 -5.23 -1.68
CA CYS A 152 11.98 -4.16 -0.81
C CYS A 152 13.51 -4.07 -0.85
N GLU A 153 14.21 -5.21 -0.79
CA GLU A 153 15.68 -5.25 -0.89
C GLU A 153 16.19 -4.63 -2.20
N GLN A 154 15.49 -4.86 -3.32
CA GLN A 154 15.87 -4.25 -4.60
C GLN A 154 15.54 -2.75 -4.65
N PHE A 155 14.41 -2.32 -4.10
CA PHE A 155 14.09 -0.90 -3.99
C PHE A 155 15.11 -0.18 -3.09
N GLN A 156 15.48 -0.78 -1.96
CA GLN A 156 16.52 -0.26 -1.07
C GLN A 156 17.87 -0.14 -1.77
N LYS A 157 18.29 -1.19 -2.49
CA LYS A 157 19.54 -1.23 -3.24
C LYS A 157 19.59 -0.16 -4.34
N HIS A 158 18.48 0.10 -4.98
CA HIS A 158 18.39 1.01 -6.12
C HIS A 158 17.64 2.31 -5.82
N ARG A 159 17.58 2.74 -4.53
CA ARG A 159 16.85 3.92 -4.06
C ARG A 159 17.14 5.23 -4.78
N LYS A 160 18.31 5.35 -5.41
CA LYS A 160 18.70 6.54 -6.18
C LYS A 160 17.99 6.66 -7.53
N VAL A 161 17.48 5.55 -8.05
CA VAL A 161 16.85 5.48 -9.38
C VAL A 161 15.39 5.05 -9.30
N LEU A 162 15.01 4.25 -8.30
CA LEU A 162 13.64 3.91 -7.98
C LEU A 162 13.09 4.94 -6.99
N THR A 163 12.85 6.13 -7.51
CA THR A 163 12.39 7.26 -6.71
C THR A 163 10.87 7.21 -6.49
N ARG A 164 10.37 8.03 -5.57
CA ARG A 164 8.95 8.16 -5.26
C ARG A 164 8.13 8.51 -6.50
N GLU A 165 8.60 9.48 -7.28
CA GLU A 165 7.94 9.92 -8.51
C GLU A 165 7.88 8.83 -9.59
N LEU A 166 8.79 7.87 -9.54
CA LEU A 166 8.74 6.72 -10.44
C LEU A 166 7.74 5.67 -9.92
N ILE A 167 7.74 5.41 -8.60
CA ILE A 167 6.84 4.44 -7.98
C ILE A 167 5.37 4.85 -8.17
N GLU A 168 5.06 6.12 -8.06
CA GLU A 168 3.71 6.66 -8.30
C GLU A 168 3.19 6.46 -9.72
N LYS A 169 4.06 6.15 -10.66
CA LYS A 169 3.65 5.80 -12.03
C LYS A 169 3.20 4.34 -12.16
N PHE A 170 3.39 3.53 -11.15
CA PHE A 170 2.95 2.15 -11.16
C PHE A 170 1.51 2.07 -10.61
N ALA A 171 0.63 1.40 -11.32
CA ALA A 171 -0.72 1.11 -10.85
C ALA A 171 -0.72 -0.20 -10.05
N GLU A 172 -0.12 -1.24 -10.61
CA GLU A 172 -0.10 -2.57 -10.01
C GLU A 172 1.19 -3.32 -10.34
N ILE A 173 1.64 -4.15 -9.40
CA ILE A 173 2.75 -5.07 -9.59
C ILE A 173 2.28 -6.47 -9.24
N VAL A 174 2.44 -7.41 -10.17
CA VAL A 174 2.02 -8.81 -10.00
C VAL A 174 3.21 -9.73 -10.30
N PRO A 175 3.45 -10.78 -9.50
CA PRO A 175 4.40 -11.82 -9.87
C PRO A 175 4.01 -12.45 -11.21
N TYR A 176 4.98 -12.59 -12.08
CA TYR A 176 4.80 -13.15 -13.42
C TYR A 176 5.82 -14.26 -13.63
N LYS A 177 5.35 -15.45 -13.93
CA LYS A 177 6.22 -16.61 -14.18
C LYS A 177 6.28 -16.87 -15.66
N THR A 178 7.45 -17.19 -16.15
CA THR A 178 7.66 -17.68 -17.49
C THR A 178 8.46 -19.00 -17.43
N SER A 179 8.44 -19.76 -18.51
CA SER A 179 9.23 -20.99 -18.64
C SER A 179 10.74 -20.76 -18.41
N TYR A 180 11.25 -19.59 -18.74
CA TYR A 180 12.68 -19.24 -18.63
C TYR A 180 13.04 -18.41 -17.38
N ASP A 181 12.08 -17.71 -16.74
CA ASP A 181 12.34 -16.94 -15.51
C ASP A 181 11.09 -16.93 -14.62
N LYS A 182 11.15 -17.65 -13.50
CA LYS A 182 10.05 -17.74 -12.53
C LYS A 182 9.97 -16.55 -11.57
N ASN A 183 10.90 -15.59 -11.67
CA ASN A 183 11.01 -14.43 -10.77
C ASN A 183 10.75 -13.12 -11.51
N MET A 184 9.95 -13.13 -12.54
CA MET A 184 9.52 -11.92 -13.23
C MET A 184 8.34 -11.26 -12.52
N PHE A 185 8.12 -9.99 -12.85
CA PHE A 185 6.97 -9.19 -12.45
C PHE A 185 6.35 -8.55 -13.68
N LYS A 186 5.04 -8.49 -13.68
CA LYS A 186 4.25 -7.64 -14.57
C LYS A 186 3.92 -6.37 -13.81
N ILE A 187 4.31 -5.23 -14.31
CA ILE A 187 4.02 -3.90 -13.75
C ILE A 187 3.06 -3.21 -14.71
N THR A 188 1.84 -2.99 -14.26
CA THR A 188 0.88 -2.12 -14.96
C THR A 188 1.19 -0.69 -14.56
N MET A 189 1.39 0.17 -15.55
CA MET A 189 1.70 1.58 -15.35
C MET A 189 0.41 2.41 -15.32
N GLN A 190 0.43 3.58 -14.66
CA GLN A 190 -0.73 4.50 -14.60
C GLN A 190 -1.17 5.03 -15.98
N ASP A 191 -0.28 5.01 -16.97
CA ASP A 191 -0.56 5.42 -18.34
C ASP A 191 -1.07 4.27 -19.24
N GLY A 192 -1.39 3.11 -18.64
CA GLY A 192 -1.92 1.93 -19.33
C GLY A 192 -0.86 1.05 -20.00
N ASN A 193 0.41 1.42 -19.93
CA ASN A 193 1.48 0.58 -20.44
C ASN A 193 1.79 -0.59 -19.50
N ILE A 194 2.38 -1.65 -20.01
CA ILE A 194 2.78 -2.83 -19.23
C ILE A 194 4.28 -3.01 -19.33
N VAL A 195 4.92 -3.27 -18.20
CA VAL A 195 6.36 -3.54 -18.14
C VAL A 195 6.59 -4.90 -17.48
N TYR A 196 7.27 -5.79 -18.20
CA TYR A 196 7.74 -7.07 -17.69
C TYR A 196 9.21 -6.94 -17.30
N THR A 197 9.52 -7.30 -16.07
CA THR A 197 10.88 -7.17 -15.51
C THR A 197 11.12 -8.23 -14.44
N ASN A 198 12.35 -8.38 -14.00
CA ASN A 198 12.71 -9.18 -12.85
C ASN A 198 13.48 -8.35 -11.82
N LEU A 199 13.77 -8.93 -10.66
CA LEU A 199 14.49 -8.25 -9.58
C LEU A 199 15.84 -7.67 -10.01
N LYS A 200 16.55 -8.29 -10.96
CA LYS A 200 17.85 -7.80 -11.44
C LYS A 200 17.70 -6.60 -12.39
N SER A 201 16.64 -6.61 -13.17
CA SER A 201 16.38 -5.63 -14.22
C SER A 201 15.52 -4.44 -13.74
N ILE A 202 14.93 -4.51 -12.55
CA ILE A 202 13.99 -3.50 -12.02
C ILE A 202 14.58 -2.07 -12.01
N LYS A 203 15.89 -1.94 -11.83
CA LYS A 203 16.60 -0.65 -11.90
C LYS A 203 16.44 0.06 -13.27
N MET A 204 16.15 -0.69 -14.33
CA MET A 204 15.98 -0.15 -15.69
C MET A 204 14.66 0.62 -15.85
N LEU A 205 13.71 0.47 -14.91
CA LEU A 205 12.51 1.29 -14.86
C LEU A 205 12.81 2.79 -14.81
N SER A 206 13.98 3.19 -14.32
CA SER A 206 14.42 4.59 -14.38
C SER A 206 14.50 5.15 -15.81
N LYS A 207 14.64 4.29 -16.80
CA LYS A 207 14.68 4.67 -18.23
C LYS A 207 13.28 4.73 -18.89
N TYR A 208 12.23 4.33 -18.15
CA TYR A 208 10.87 4.19 -18.68
C TYR A 208 10.43 5.46 -19.43
N GLN A 209 10.52 6.63 -18.79
CA GLN A 209 10.09 7.88 -19.38
C GLN A 209 10.85 8.22 -20.68
N SER A 210 12.14 7.93 -20.75
CA SER A 210 12.96 8.17 -21.96
C SER A 210 12.61 7.21 -23.10
N VAL A 211 12.13 6.01 -22.78
CA VAL A 211 11.65 5.04 -23.78
C VAL A 211 10.30 5.47 -24.33
N LEU A 212 9.36 5.89 -23.46
CA LEU A 212 8.05 6.38 -23.92
C LEU A 212 8.14 7.55 -24.88
N THR A 213 9.07 8.48 -24.64
CA THR A 213 9.28 9.64 -25.55
C THR A 213 9.62 9.19 -26.98
N LYS A 214 10.32 8.05 -27.11
CA LYS A 214 10.68 7.46 -28.42
C LYS A 214 9.50 6.69 -29.04
N LEU A 215 8.58 6.17 -28.25
CA LEU A 215 7.46 5.33 -28.68
C LEU A 215 6.19 6.11 -29.03
N LYS A 216 6.21 7.44 -28.96
CA LYS A 216 5.13 8.35 -29.39
C LYS A 216 3.75 8.04 -28.82
N GLY A 217 3.66 7.64 -27.55
CA GLY A 217 2.39 7.56 -26.80
C GLY A 217 1.45 6.41 -27.19
N GLN A 218 1.93 5.37 -27.84
CA GLN A 218 1.16 4.14 -28.07
C GLN A 218 1.17 3.29 -26.81
N SER A 219 0.05 2.64 -26.50
CA SER A 219 0.01 1.57 -25.49
C SER A 219 0.99 0.47 -25.85
N VAL A 220 1.93 0.18 -24.96
CA VAL A 220 3.04 -0.73 -25.25
C VAL A 220 3.28 -1.70 -24.11
N CYS A 221 3.72 -2.89 -24.47
CA CYS A 221 4.34 -3.83 -23.57
C CYS A 221 5.86 -3.79 -23.74
N LEU A 222 6.57 -3.64 -22.63
CA LEU A 222 8.02 -3.56 -22.58
C LEU A 222 8.59 -4.72 -21.77
N VAL A 223 9.64 -5.33 -22.25
CA VAL A 223 10.45 -6.31 -21.50
C VAL A 223 11.79 -5.69 -21.17
N LEU A 224 12.14 -5.65 -19.88
CA LEU A 224 13.41 -5.14 -19.38
C LEU A 224 14.37 -6.28 -19.11
N ASP A 225 15.48 -6.32 -19.82
CA ASP A 225 16.57 -7.28 -19.57
C ASP A 225 17.88 -6.56 -19.27
N SER A 226 18.32 -6.66 -18.01
CA SER A 226 19.60 -6.08 -17.59
C SER A 226 20.81 -6.90 -18.01
N THR A 227 20.65 -8.18 -18.37
CA THR A 227 21.73 -9.06 -18.81
C THR A 227 22.25 -8.60 -20.17
N HIS A 228 21.32 -8.30 -21.08
CA HIS A 228 21.64 -7.76 -22.40
C HIS A 228 21.53 -6.23 -22.47
N SER A 229 21.17 -5.58 -21.36
CA SER A 229 20.95 -4.13 -21.27
C SER A 229 19.91 -3.61 -22.28
N THR A 230 18.92 -4.43 -22.62
CA THR A 230 17.87 -4.14 -23.61
C THR A 230 16.55 -3.78 -22.96
N ILE A 231 15.79 -2.93 -23.67
CA ILE A 231 14.37 -2.66 -23.40
C ILE A 231 13.66 -2.94 -24.73
N GLU A 232 12.89 -4.00 -24.76
CA GLU A 232 12.23 -4.46 -25.98
C GLU A 232 10.75 -4.13 -25.92
N LYS A 233 10.21 -3.62 -27.03
CA LYS A 233 8.78 -3.51 -27.24
C LYS A 233 8.28 -4.85 -27.76
N VAL A 234 7.28 -5.40 -27.09
CA VAL A 234 6.66 -6.67 -27.44
C VAL A 234 5.16 -6.48 -27.67
N ASN A 235 4.54 -7.43 -28.34
CA ASN A 235 3.08 -7.47 -28.42
C ASN A 235 2.51 -7.97 -27.09
N CYS A 236 1.59 -7.22 -26.50
CA CYS A 236 0.97 -7.57 -25.23
C CYS A 236 0.19 -8.88 -25.30
N ASP A 237 -0.49 -9.13 -26.43
CA ASP A 237 -1.31 -10.33 -26.63
C ASP A 237 -0.47 -11.62 -26.68
N ASP A 238 0.74 -11.54 -27.27
CA ASP A 238 1.64 -12.69 -27.37
C ASP A 238 2.15 -13.15 -26.01
N LEU A 239 2.34 -12.23 -25.06
CA LEU A 239 2.76 -12.56 -23.69
C LEU A 239 1.62 -13.12 -22.85
N ASN A 240 0.43 -12.54 -22.98
CA ASN A 240 -0.76 -13.02 -22.26
C ASN A 240 -1.19 -14.41 -22.73
N SER A 241 -1.09 -14.70 -24.04
CA SER A 241 -1.41 -16.02 -24.59
C SER A 241 -0.41 -17.10 -24.14
N LYS A 242 0.88 -16.77 -24.08
CA LYS A 242 1.91 -17.69 -23.55
C LYS A 242 1.68 -18.02 -22.08
N GLN A 243 1.31 -17.04 -21.26
CA GLN A 243 1.00 -17.26 -19.85
C GLN A 243 -0.18 -18.25 -19.65
N LYS A 244 -1.28 -18.04 -20.38
CA LYS A 244 -2.47 -18.93 -20.32
C LYS A 244 -2.13 -20.39 -20.72
N VAL A 245 -1.19 -20.59 -21.63
CA VAL A 245 -0.73 -21.92 -22.04
C VAL A 245 0.16 -22.55 -20.97
N GLU A 246 1.07 -21.79 -20.38
CA GLU A 246 1.99 -22.27 -19.35
C GLU A 246 1.24 -22.62 -18.04
N GLU A 247 0.28 -21.81 -17.60
CA GLU A 247 -0.57 -22.10 -16.43
C GLU A 247 -1.40 -23.38 -16.61
N LYS A 248 -1.98 -23.60 -17.80
CA LYS A 248 -2.70 -24.84 -18.13
C LYS A 248 -1.79 -26.08 -18.16
N GLN A 249 -0.52 -25.93 -18.44
CA GLN A 249 0.46 -27.03 -18.42
C GLN A 249 0.94 -27.35 -17.00
N GLU A 250 1.19 -26.33 -16.15
CA GLU A 250 1.55 -26.54 -14.75
C GLU A 250 0.40 -27.20 -13.97
N GLU A 251 -0.85 -26.81 -14.21
CA GLU A 251 -2.04 -27.40 -13.58
C GLU A 251 -2.27 -28.88 -13.98
N LYS A 252 -1.94 -29.24 -15.22
CA LYS A 252 -1.97 -30.63 -15.66
C LYS A 252 -0.87 -31.48 -15.03
N THR A 253 0.32 -30.92 -14.86
CA THR A 253 1.47 -31.64 -14.28
C THR A 253 1.27 -31.88 -12.77
N GLU A 254 0.73 -30.90 -12.03
CA GLU A 254 0.40 -31.08 -10.61
C GLU A 254 -0.73 -32.11 -10.38
N LYS A 255 -1.71 -32.20 -11.30
CA LYS A 255 -2.75 -33.25 -11.21
C LYS A 255 -2.20 -34.65 -11.52
N THR A 256 -1.19 -34.75 -12.38
CA THR A 256 -0.56 -36.06 -12.74
C THR A 256 0.36 -36.55 -11.62
N GLU A 257 1.13 -35.66 -10.97
CA GLU A 257 1.99 -36.06 -9.84
C GLU A 257 1.20 -36.44 -8.57
N LYS A 258 -0.02 -35.90 -8.37
CA LYS A 258 -0.90 -36.34 -7.27
C LYS A 258 -1.59 -37.70 -7.51
N THR A 259 -1.64 -38.14 -8.77
CA THR A 259 -2.29 -39.43 -9.12
C THR A 259 -1.31 -40.62 -9.12
N GLU A 260 -0.01 -40.37 -9.21
CA GLU A 260 1.01 -41.43 -9.19
C GLU A 260 1.52 -41.82 -7.79
N ALA A 261 1.10 -41.13 -6.74
CA ALA A 261 1.53 -41.40 -5.36
C ALA A 261 0.59 -42.36 -4.57
N THR A 262 -0.41 -42.99 -5.21
CA THR A 262 -1.33 -43.92 -4.51
C THR A 262 -1.68 -45.10 -5.38
N ASP A 263 -0.74 -46.03 -5.58
CA ASP A 263 -1.03 -47.40 -6.03
C ASP A 263 0.08 -48.34 -5.64
N GLU A 264 -0.12 -49.09 -4.57
CA GLU A 264 0.33 -50.49 -4.32
C GLU A 264 -0.59 -51.08 -3.23
N LYS A 265 -1.47 -51.86 -3.56
CA LYS A 265 -1.91 -53.23 -3.91
C LYS A 265 -2.39 -54.07 -2.69
N PRO A 266 -3.03 -55.24 -2.83
CA PRO A 266 -4.18 -55.63 -3.67
C PRO A 266 -5.22 -56.52 -2.93
N SER A 267 -6.30 -56.90 -3.69
CA SER A 267 -7.18 -58.11 -3.54
C SER A 267 -8.24 -58.07 -2.42
N GLU A 268 -9.43 -58.47 -2.55
CA GLU A 268 -10.15 -59.43 -3.40
C GLU A 268 -11.67 -59.31 -3.15
N ASN A 269 -12.42 -59.42 -4.21
CA ASN A 269 -13.75 -60.03 -4.35
C ASN A 269 -15.01 -59.56 -3.55
N THR A 270 -16.02 -59.31 -4.26
CA THR A 270 -17.32 -59.95 -4.44
C THR A 270 -18.53 -59.04 -4.25
N GLU A 271 -19.16 -58.82 -5.39
CA GLU A 271 -20.60 -58.74 -5.72
C GLU A 271 -21.66 -58.28 -4.69
N VAL A 272 -22.58 -57.49 -5.28
CA VAL A 272 -24.04 -57.56 -5.28
C VAL A 272 -24.80 -56.47 -4.55
N GLN A 273 -25.45 -55.70 -5.41
CA GLN A 273 -26.82 -55.13 -5.41
C GLN A 273 -27.39 -54.31 -4.23
N GLU A 274 -27.94 -53.20 -4.72
CA GLU A 274 -29.29 -52.65 -4.56
C GLU A 274 -29.67 -51.81 -3.34
N GLU A 275 -30.08 -50.66 -3.73
CA GLU A 275 -31.28 -49.87 -3.32
C GLU A 275 -31.32 -49.03 -2.03
N GLN A 276 -31.74 -47.82 -2.33
CA GLN A 276 -32.62 -46.89 -1.57
C GLN A 276 -31.99 -45.84 -0.64
N GLN A 277 -32.14 -44.64 -1.11
CA GLN A 277 -32.42 -43.32 -0.52
C GLN A 277 -33.07 -43.30 0.89
N PRO A 278 -33.21 -42.12 1.55
CA PRO A 278 -32.39 -40.89 1.66
C PRO A 278 -32.14 -40.51 3.13
N THR A 279 -31.18 -39.71 3.44
CA THR A 279 -31.22 -38.79 4.57
C THR A 279 -30.56 -37.47 4.21
N GLU A 280 -31.35 -36.42 4.42
CA GLU A 280 -31.00 -35.04 4.38
C GLU A 280 -29.79 -34.75 5.27
N ASP A 281 -28.82 -34.04 4.70
CA ASP A 281 -27.88 -33.22 5.46
C ASP A 281 -27.71 -31.89 4.73
N GLU A 282 -28.11 -30.83 5.42
CA GLU A 282 -28.01 -29.45 5.01
C GLU A 282 -26.53 -29.08 4.86
N SER A 283 -26.04 -29.01 3.62
CA SER A 283 -24.86 -28.24 3.30
C SER A 283 -25.30 -26.96 2.58
N GLU A 284 -25.12 -25.83 3.26
CA GLU A 284 -25.27 -24.50 2.69
C GLU A 284 -24.59 -24.43 1.32
N ASN A 285 -25.38 -24.45 0.26
CA ASN A 285 -24.97 -24.14 -1.09
C ASN A 285 -24.63 -22.65 -1.12
N GLN A 286 -23.36 -22.30 -0.97
CA GLN A 286 -22.89 -20.98 -1.36
C GLN A 286 -23.01 -20.91 -2.88
N ALA A 287 -24.09 -20.30 -3.33
CA ALA A 287 -24.33 -20.01 -4.72
C ALA A 287 -23.23 -19.06 -5.21
N GLU A 288 -22.42 -19.51 -6.14
CA GLU A 288 -21.22 -18.81 -6.62
C GLU A 288 -21.40 -18.42 -8.09
N TRP A 289 -20.89 -17.23 -8.46
CA TRP A 289 -20.84 -16.79 -9.84
C TRP A 289 -19.82 -17.61 -10.62
N VAL A 290 -20.24 -18.28 -11.67
CA VAL A 290 -19.38 -19.11 -12.53
C VAL A 290 -19.00 -18.31 -13.77
N TYR A 291 -17.70 -18.17 -14.04
CA TYR A 291 -17.20 -17.49 -15.22
C TYR A 291 -17.26 -18.40 -16.45
N ASP A 292 -17.86 -17.92 -17.54
CA ASP A 292 -17.88 -18.63 -18.83
C ASP A 292 -16.81 -18.05 -19.76
N ASP A 293 -15.76 -18.83 -19.98
CA ASP A 293 -14.61 -18.47 -20.83
C ASP A 293 -14.99 -18.23 -22.30
N ASN A 294 -16.10 -18.78 -22.79
CA ASN A 294 -16.49 -18.62 -24.18
C ASN A 294 -17.22 -17.31 -24.44
N THR A 295 -17.97 -16.85 -23.46
CA THR A 295 -18.78 -15.61 -23.56
C THR A 295 -18.12 -14.44 -22.85
N GLY A 296 -17.19 -14.69 -21.92
CA GLY A 296 -16.50 -13.67 -21.16
C GLY A 296 -17.32 -13.05 -20.04
N VAL A 297 -18.44 -13.68 -19.65
CA VAL A 297 -19.37 -13.21 -18.63
C VAL A 297 -19.47 -14.18 -17.47
N TYR A 298 -19.90 -13.70 -16.32
CA TYR A 298 -20.22 -14.54 -15.17
C TYR A 298 -21.70 -14.94 -15.22
N TYR A 299 -21.99 -16.19 -14.88
CA TYR A 299 -23.33 -16.72 -14.76
C TYR A 299 -23.62 -17.17 -13.34
N TYR A 300 -24.79 -16.79 -12.82
CA TYR A 300 -25.28 -17.18 -11.51
C TYR A 300 -26.51 -18.09 -11.69
N GLU A 301 -26.29 -19.40 -11.60
CA GLU A 301 -27.31 -20.42 -11.90
C GLU A 301 -28.55 -20.30 -11.02
N ALA A 302 -28.36 -19.99 -9.72
CA ALA A 302 -29.47 -19.92 -8.76
C ALA A 302 -30.57 -18.91 -9.12
N ILE A 303 -30.22 -17.83 -9.83
CA ILE A 303 -31.14 -16.75 -10.21
C ILE A 303 -31.23 -16.51 -11.72
N GLY A 304 -30.44 -17.25 -12.52
CA GLY A 304 -30.42 -17.13 -13.97
C GLY A 304 -29.89 -15.81 -14.51
N MET A 305 -28.96 -15.19 -13.78
CA MET A 305 -28.40 -13.88 -14.10
C MET A 305 -27.00 -13.99 -14.69
N TYR A 306 -26.68 -13.07 -15.59
CA TYR A 306 -25.34 -12.88 -16.17
C TYR A 306 -24.77 -11.53 -15.73
N TYR A 307 -23.47 -11.46 -15.55
CA TYR A 307 -22.73 -10.24 -15.29
C TYR A 307 -21.59 -10.09 -16.28
N ASP A 308 -21.57 -8.98 -17.02
CA ASP A 308 -20.48 -8.64 -17.95
C ASP A 308 -19.45 -7.74 -17.23
N PRO A 309 -18.25 -8.25 -16.96
CA PRO A 309 -17.21 -7.47 -16.28
C PRO A 309 -16.64 -6.33 -17.12
N ASN A 310 -16.88 -6.32 -18.44
CA ASN A 310 -16.39 -5.26 -19.31
C ASN A 310 -17.32 -4.04 -19.29
N THR A 311 -18.63 -4.25 -19.15
CA THR A 311 -19.62 -3.16 -19.09
C THR A 311 -20.08 -2.86 -17.66
N GLY A 312 -19.94 -3.82 -16.74
CA GLY A 312 -20.44 -3.72 -15.37
C GLY A 312 -21.94 -3.96 -15.26
N GLU A 313 -22.57 -4.49 -16.30
CA GLU A 313 -24.02 -4.68 -16.41
C GLU A 313 -24.44 -6.10 -16.01
N TYR A 314 -25.63 -6.20 -15.42
CA TYR A 314 -26.29 -7.48 -15.14
C TYR A 314 -27.45 -7.66 -16.12
N TYR A 315 -27.69 -8.87 -16.61
CA TYR A 315 -28.80 -9.20 -17.50
C TYR A 315 -29.27 -10.64 -17.32
N ASP A 316 -30.53 -10.90 -17.63
CA ASP A 316 -31.10 -12.25 -17.63
C ASP A 316 -30.93 -12.96 -18.97
N GLY A 317 -31.32 -14.24 -19.06
CA GLY A 317 -31.28 -15.02 -20.28
C GLY A 317 -32.20 -14.50 -21.42
N ASN A 318 -33.07 -13.52 -21.16
CA ASN A 318 -33.97 -12.88 -22.13
C ASN A 318 -33.40 -11.56 -22.65
N GLY A 319 -32.26 -11.09 -22.08
CA GLY A 319 -31.62 -9.84 -22.45
C GLY A 319 -32.19 -8.61 -21.74
N THR A 320 -32.92 -8.78 -20.64
CA THR A 320 -33.35 -7.68 -19.77
C THR A 320 -32.19 -7.28 -18.86
N TYR A 321 -31.94 -5.99 -18.78
CA TYR A 321 -30.86 -5.44 -17.96
C TYR A 321 -31.33 -5.10 -16.55
N TYR A 322 -30.41 -5.28 -15.56
CA TYR A 322 -30.66 -5.06 -14.15
C TYR A 322 -29.51 -4.30 -13.53
N TYR A 323 -29.78 -3.62 -12.42
CA TYR A 323 -28.74 -3.09 -11.52
C TYR A 323 -28.96 -3.62 -10.11
N TRP A 324 -27.89 -3.73 -9.37
CA TRP A 324 -27.97 -4.14 -7.96
C TRP A 324 -28.35 -2.93 -7.10
N ASP A 325 -29.45 -3.03 -6.39
CA ASP A 325 -29.91 -2.02 -5.44
C ASP A 325 -29.47 -2.40 -4.02
N GLU A 326 -28.60 -1.56 -3.43
CA GLU A 326 -28.06 -1.80 -2.10
C GLU A 326 -29.09 -1.66 -0.97
N GLU A 327 -30.14 -0.82 -1.17
CA GLU A 327 -31.17 -0.63 -0.13
C GLU A 327 -32.09 -1.85 -0.02
N SER A 328 -32.53 -2.40 -1.14
CA SER A 328 -33.39 -3.58 -1.17
C SER A 328 -32.62 -4.90 -1.19
N GLN A 329 -31.29 -4.88 -1.35
CA GLN A 329 -30.42 -6.04 -1.57
C GLN A 329 -30.96 -6.99 -2.65
N SER A 330 -31.39 -6.43 -3.77
CA SER A 330 -31.98 -7.16 -4.89
C SER A 330 -31.64 -6.57 -6.23
N PHE A 331 -31.79 -7.37 -7.30
CA PHE A 331 -31.67 -6.90 -8.68
C PHE A 331 -32.97 -6.18 -9.09
N VAL A 332 -32.82 -4.97 -9.60
CA VAL A 332 -33.92 -4.14 -10.09
C VAL A 332 -33.76 -3.94 -11.59
N GLU A 333 -34.85 -4.10 -12.35
CA GLU A 333 -34.83 -3.94 -13.79
C GLU A 333 -34.46 -2.50 -14.19
N ALA A 334 -33.48 -2.39 -15.09
CA ALA A 334 -33.03 -1.13 -15.64
C ALA A 334 -33.94 -0.75 -16.83
N TYR A 335 -34.55 0.41 -16.76
CA TYR A 335 -35.43 0.95 -17.84
C TYR A 335 -34.58 1.54 -18.97
#